data_78638f1840191b85a641ab29d3c25e0a
#
_entry.id   78638f1840191b85a641ab29d3c25e0a
#
_cell.length_a   1.000
_cell.length_b   1.000
_cell.length_c   1.000
_cell.angle_alpha   90.00
_cell.angle_beta   90.00
_cell.angle_gamma   90.00
#
_symmetry.space_group_name_H-M   'P 1'
#
loop_
_entity.id
_entity.type
_entity.pdbx_description
1 polymer ?
#
loop_
_entity_poly.entity_id
_entity_poly.type
_entity_poly.pdbx_seq_one_letter_code
_entity_poly.pdbx_strand_id
1 'polypeptide(L)'
;MIRSVFFKNERLRCRASHFVHSLIGKVMTVTIQEEDLIQSIADAVQFISYYHPADYIKHLARAYEREQSPAAKDAMAQILTNSRMCAEGRRPICQDTGIVNVFLKIGMQVRFNTSRSMQELCDEGVRRGYLNPDNPLRASVLDDPLFTRRNTRDNTPCVVSVELVQGNTVDIQVAAKGGGSENKSKMVMLNPSDSIVDWVLKTIPTMGAGWCPPGMLGIGVGGTAEKAMLMAKEALMEDLDMYELLQRGPSNKTEELRIELYEKVNALGIGAQGLGGLTTVLDVKIKTFPTHAASKPVAMIPNCAATRHAHFVLDGSGPAQLERPSLSDWPDVHWAPDYKSSKQVDLNKLTKDEVASWKPGQTLLLSGKMLTGRDAAHKRIQDMLAKGEKLPVDFTNRVIYYVGPVDPVRDEVVGPAGPTTATRMDKFTETMLAQTGLISMIGKSERGPVAIESIRKHKSAYLMAVGGAAYLVSKAIRQAKVLAFEDLGMEAIYEFDVVDMPVTVAVDSNGTSVHTTGPKEWSAKIAGIPVTVE
;
A
#
# COMPACT_ATOMS: atom_id res chain seq x y z
N MET A 1 68.19 -4.35 -47.30
CA MET A 1 68.01 -3.87 -48.70
C MET A 1 66.52 -3.67 -48.92
N ILE A 2 65.99 -2.46 -48.68
CA ILE A 2 65.83 -1.38 -49.65
C ILE A 2 64.80 -1.75 -50.73
N ARG A 3 63.64 -1.12 -50.73
CA ARG A 3 63.34 0.09 -51.51
C ARG A 3 61.93 0.58 -51.25
N SER A 4 61.86 1.86 -50.92
CA SER A 4 60.72 2.77 -50.98
C SER A 4 60.13 2.83 -52.38
N VAL A 5 58.79 2.88 -52.49
CA VAL A 5 58.10 3.45 -53.62
C VAL A 5 57.05 4.44 -53.13
N PHE A 6 57.36 5.72 -53.29
CA PHE A 6 56.39 6.83 -53.21
C PHE A 6 55.53 6.74 -54.50
N PHE A 7 54.20 6.73 -54.30
CA PHE A 7 53.30 7.20 -55.38
C PHE A 7 52.42 8.32 -54.86
N LYS A 8 52.62 9.47 -55.43
CA LYS A 8 51.72 10.61 -55.39
C LYS A 8 50.35 10.23 -55.96
N ASN A 9 49.30 10.55 -55.25
CA ASN A 9 48.03 10.93 -55.86
C ASN A 9 47.28 11.94 -54.93
N GLU A 10 47.69 13.18 -55.08
CA GLU A 10 46.83 14.32 -54.81
C GLU A 10 45.78 14.37 -55.92
N ARG A 11 44.54 14.07 -55.64
CA ARG A 11 43.30 14.55 -56.28
C ARG A 11 42.10 13.66 -56.00
N LEU A 12 41.78 13.52 -54.71
CA LEU A 12 40.44 13.01 -54.28
C LEU A 12 40.05 13.52 -52.88
N ARG A 13 40.45 14.75 -52.55
CA ARG A 13 39.98 15.43 -51.36
C ARG A 13 39.20 16.68 -51.76
N CYS A 14 38.00 16.55 -52.28
CA CYS A 14 37.03 17.64 -52.35
C CYS A 14 35.71 17.18 -53.00
N ARG A 15 35.05 16.15 -52.46
CA ARG A 15 33.62 15.89 -52.76
C ARG A 15 32.92 15.02 -51.72
N ALA A 16 33.55 14.69 -50.58
CA ALA A 16 32.91 13.89 -49.54
C ALA A 16 32.42 14.71 -48.32
N SER A 17 32.67 16.02 -48.25
CA SER A 17 32.27 16.85 -47.10
C SER A 17 30.91 17.53 -47.22
N HIS A 18 30.19 17.40 -48.34
CA HIS A 18 28.87 18.03 -48.53
C HIS A 18 27.72 17.04 -48.57
N PHE A 19 27.96 15.72 -48.45
CA PHE A 19 26.90 14.72 -48.50
C PHE A 19 26.64 14.04 -47.15
N VAL A 20 27.48 14.29 -46.13
CA VAL A 20 27.30 13.73 -44.78
C VAL A 20 26.50 14.67 -43.85
N HIS A 21 26.30 15.94 -44.24
CA HIS A 21 25.53 16.90 -43.43
C HIS A 21 24.03 16.95 -43.73
N SER A 22 23.52 16.11 -44.62
CA SER A 22 22.09 16.10 -45.01
C SER A 22 21.30 14.89 -44.54
N LEU A 23 21.89 14.00 -43.72
CA LEU A 23 21.22 12.80 -43.20
C LEU A 23 21.21 12.71 -41.64
N ILE A 24 21.65 13.74 -40.97
CA ILE A 24 21.26 13.94 -39.58
C ILE A 24 19.87 14.57 -39.66
N GLY A 25 18.83 13.73 -39.69
CA GLY A 25 17.46 14.20 -39.49
C GLY A 25 17.47 15.13 -38.29
N LYS A 26 16.88 16.32 -38.40
CA LYS A 26 16.73 17.26 -37.29
C LYS A 26 16.17 16.47 -36.12
N VAL A 27 17.02 16.15 -35.14
CA VAL A 27 16.57 15.58 -33.89
C VAL A 27 15.60 16.60 -33.28
N MET A 28 14.30 16.30 -33.32
CA MET A 28 13.28 17.21 -32.81
C MET A 28 13.42 17.25 -31.30
N THR A 29 13.96 18.35 -30.80
CA THR A 29 14.03 18.65 -29.39
C THR A 29 12.62 19.06 -28.92
N VAL A 30 12.11 18.40 -27.90
CA VAL A 30 10.84 18.76 -27.24
C VAL A 30 11.15 19.56 -25.98
N THR A 31 10.36 20.60 -25.75
CA THR A 31 10.46 21.44 -24.55
C THR A 31 9.26 21.20 -23.66
N ILE A 32 9.51 20.76 -22.43
CA ILE A 32 8.51 20.61 -21.38
C ILE A 32 8.52 21.90 -20.54
N GLN A 33 7.35 22.49 -20.34
CA GLN A 33 7.18 23.61 -19.40
C GLN A 33 7.15 23.09 -17.96
N GLU A 34 7.72 23.85 -17.04
CA GLU A 34 7.74 23.44 -15.63
C GLU A 34 6.33 23.25 -15.07
N GLU A 35 5.38 24.11 -15.48
CA GLU A 35 3.99 24.02 -15.02
C GLU A 35 3.29 22.77 -15.55
N ASP A 36 3.60 22.30 -16.76
CA ASP A 36 3.04 21.06 -17.31
C ASP A 36 3.45 19.84 -16.45
N LEU A 37 4.71 19.78 -16.03
CA LEU A 37 5.19 18.71 -15.15
C LEU A 37 4.58 18.82 -13.75
N ILE A 38 4.58 20.00 -13.16
CA ILE A 38 4.03 20.25 -11.81
C ILE A 38 2.56 19.89 -11.76
N GLN A 39 1.76 20.39 -12.72
CA GLN A 39 0.33 20.15 -12.77
C GLN A 39 0.02 18.65 -13.01
N SER A 40 0.76 18.02 -13.91
CA SER A 40 0.59 16.57 -14.18
C SER A 40 0.84 15.71 -12.94
N ILE A 41 1.85 16.04 -12.14
CA ILE A 41 2.13 15.33 -10.88
C ILE A 41 1.03 15.62 -9.86
N ALA A 42 0.58 16.87 -9.72
CA ALA A 42 -0.49 17.25 -8.80
C ALA A 42 -1.79 16.52 -9.13
N ASP A 43 -2.16 16.48 -10.40
CA ASP A 43 -3.34 15.75 -10.88
C ASP A 43 -3.21 14.24 -10.69
N ALA A 44 -2.03 13.68 -10.95
CA ALA A 44 -1.76 12.26 -10.74
C ALA A 44 -1.86 11.88 -9.26
N VAL A 45 -1.31 12.67 -8.34
CA VAL A 45 -1.41 12.44 -6.89
C VAL A 45 -2.87 12.44 -6.42
N GLN A 46 -3.67 13.36 -6.90
CA GLN A 46 -5.10 13.40 -6.63
C GLN A 46 -5.81 12.19 -7.24
N PHE A 47 -5.58 11.92 -8.52
CA PHE A 47 -6.18 10.81 -9.26
C PHE A 47 -5.98 9.47 -8.56
N ILE A 48 -4.73 9.12 -8.24
CA ILE A 48 -4.40 7.83 -7.60
C ILE A 48 -4.91 7.74 -6.16
N SER A 49 -5.24 8.86 -5.53
CA SER A 49 -5.77 8.84 -4.17
C SER A 49 -7.15 8.20 -4.07
N TYR A 50 -7.97 8.30 -5.13
CA TYR A 50 -9.35 7.82 -5.14
C TYR A 50 -9.70 6.87 -6.30
N TYR A 51 -8.84 6.70 -7.29
CA TYR A 51 -8.99 5.66 -8.33
C TYR A 51 -7.97 4.57 -8.15
N HIS A 52 -8.43 3.33 -8.02
CA HIS A 52 -7.57 2.17 -8.26
C HIS A 52 -7.31 2.03 -9.77
N PRO A 53 -6.16 1.45 -10.17
CA PRO A 53 -5.96 1.01 -11.54
C PRO A 53 -7.04 0.00 -11.96
N ALA A 54 -7.54 0.10 -13.20
CA ALA A 54 -8.64 -0.74 -13.68
C ALA A 54 -8.28 -2.24 -13.71
N ASP A 55 -7.02 -2.55 -14.04
CA ASP A 55 -6.48 -3.91 -14.00
C ASP A 55 -6.52 -4.52 -12.59
N TYR A 56 -6.18 -3.72 -11.56
CA TYR A 56 -6.29 -4.14 -10.17
C TYR A 56 -7.73 -4.48 -9.80
N ILE A 57 -8.70 -3.62 -10.15
CA ILE A 57 -10.13 -3.87 -9.87
C ILE A 57 -10.57 -5.17 -10.52
N LYS A 58 -10.22 -5.39 -11.79
CA LYS A 58 -10.55 -6.60 -12.55
C LYS A 58 -9.98 -7.86 -11.90
N HIS A 59 -8.71 -7.82 -11.46
CA HIS A 59 -8.07 -8.96 -10.80
C HIS A 59 -8.66 -9.23 -9.41
N LEU A 60 -8.96 -8.19 -8.64
CA LEU A 60 -9.60 -8.33 -7.33
C LEU A 60 -11.04 -8.86 -7.45
N ALA A 61 -11.80 -8.42 -8.46
CA ALA A 61 -13.14 -8.92 -8.72
C ALA A 61 -13.13 -10.42 -9.00
N ARG A 62 -12.24 -10.89 -9.87
CA ARG A 62 -12.08 -12.33 -10.16
C ARG A 62 -11.63 -13.11 -8.93
N ALA A 63 -10.73 -12.56 -8.12
CA ALA A 63 -10.31 -13.17 -6.86
C ALA A 63 -11.50 -13.30 -5.89
N TYR A 64 -12.34 -12.27 -5.78
CA TYR A 64 -13.55 -12.27 -4.96
C TYR A 64 -14.55 -13.38 -5.41
N GLU A 65 -14.77 -13.52 -6.70
CA GLU A 65 -15.68 -14.56 -7.25
C GLU A 65 -15.23 -15.96 -6.86
N ARG A 66 -13.93 -16.24 -6.93
CA ARG A 66 -13.33 -17.55 -6.64
C ARG A 66 -13.14 -17.82 -5.15
N GLU A 67 -13.12 -16.80 -4.30
CA GLU A 67 -12.80 -16.93 -2.89
C GLU A 67 -13.85 -17.77 -2.15
N GLN A 68 -13.37 -18.74 -1.37
CA GLN A 68 -14.20 -19.67 -0.60
C GLN A 68 -14.15 -19.41 0.91
N SER A 69 -13.16 -18.65 1.38
CA SER A 69 -13.10 -18.23 2.79
C SER A 69 -14.12 -17.12 3.06
N PRO A 70 -15.10 -17.33 3.93
CA PRO A 70 -16.09 -16.28 4.23
C PRO A 70 -15.46 -14.98 4.72
N ALA A 71 -14.46 -15.07 5.59
CA ALA A 71 -13.77 -13.90 6.12
C ALA A 71 -12.95 -13.16 5.06
N ALA A 72 -12.22 -13.88 4.20
CA ALA A 72 -11.47 -13.28 3.10
C ALA A 72 -12.40 -12.67 2.04
N LYS A 73 -13.50 -13.34 1.74
CA LYS A 73 -14.50 -12.87 0.78
C LYS A 73 -15.18 -11.59 1.26
N ASP A 74 -15.56 -11.53 2.54
CA ASP A 74 -16.11 -10.32 3.16
C ASP A 74 -15.12 -9.15 3.11
N ALA A 75 -13.85 -9.41 3.42
CA ALA A 75 -12.81 -8.38 3.32
C ALA A 75 -12.63 -7.86 1.89
N MET A 76 -12.64 -8.73 0.87
CA MET A 76 -12.58 -8.32 -0.54
C MET A 76 -13.81 -7.52 -0.96
N ALA A 77 -15.01 -7.91 -0.50
CA ALA A 77 -16.24 -7.16 -0.76
C ALA A 77 -16.17 -5.75 -0.19
N GLN A 78 -15.65 -5.58 1.04
CA GLN A 78 -15.43 -4.27 1.64
C GLN A 78 -14.43 -3.44 0.82
N ILE A 79 -13.33 -4.03 0.33
CA ILE A 79 -12.33 -3.32 -0.48
C ILE A 79 -12.92 -2.89 -1.82
N LEU A 80 -13.64 -3.76 -2.53
CA LEU A 80 -14.28 -3.44 -3.81
C LEU A 80 -15.34 -2.34 -3.67
N THR A 81 -16.18 -2.44 -2.64
CA THR A 81 -17.20 -1.42 -2.33
C THR A 81 -16.54 -0.09 -1.97
N ASN A 82 -15.50 -0.11 -1.12
CA ASN A 82 -14.74 1.09 -0.79
C ASN A 82 -14.10 1.73 -2.02
N SER A 83 -13.52 0.92 -2.91
CA SER A 83 -12.92 1.38 -4.16
C SER A 83 -13.91 2.17 -5.02
N ARG A 84 -15.12 1.62 -5.24
CA ARG A 84 -16.19 2.28 -5.98
C ARG A 84 -16.65 3.57 -5.29
N MET A 85 -16.90 3.53 -3.97
CA MET A 85 -17.29 4.70 -3.18
C MET A 85 -16.25 5.83 -3.26
N CYS A 86 -14.96 5.49 -3.26
CA CYS A 86 -13.88 6.45 -3.38
C CYS A 86 -13.85 7.08 -4.78
N ALA A 87 -14.05 6.30 -5.83
CA ALA A 87 -14.13 6.78 -7.20
C ALA A 87 -15.31 7.75 -7.39
N GLU A 88 -16.49 7.42 -6.86
CA GLU A 88 -17.69 8.25 -6.91
C GLU A 88 -17.55 9.53 -6.06
N GLY A 89 -17.08 9.39 -4.83
CA GLY A 89 -16.95 10.49 -3.86
C GLY A 89 -15.68 11.33 -3.99
N ARG A 90 -14.71 10.90 -4.79
CA ARG A 90 -13.36 11.47 -4.89
C ARG A 90 -12.71 11.63 -3.52
N ARG A 91 -12.70 10.54 -2.71
CA ARG A 91 -12.10 10.51 -1.40
C ARG A 91 -11.04 9.42 -1.30
N PRO A 92 -9.98 9.63 -0.49
CA PRO A 92 -8.87 8.69 -0.41
C PRO A 92 -9.29 7.25 -0.10
N ILE A 93 -8.77 6.30 -0.87
CA ILE A 93 -8.99 4.85 -0.72
C ILE A 93 -8.53 4.39 0.68
N CYS A 94 -7.46 5.00 1.18
CA CYS A 94 -6.88 4.68 2.48
C CYS A 94 -6.52 5.97 3.24
N GLN A 95 -6.62 5.95 4.56
CA GLN A 95 -6.16 7.05 5.41
C GLN A 95 -4.63 7.21 5.37
N ASP A 96 -3.89 6.14 5.09
CA ASP A 96 -2.46 6.21 4.81
C ASP A 96 -2.27 6.58 3.34
N THR A 97 -2.12 7.87 3.07
CA THR A 97 -1.96 8.40 1.72
C THR A 97 -0.56 8.19 1.14
N GLY A 98 0.37 7.67 1.96
CA GLY A 98 1.66 7.15 1.54
C GLY A 98 2.75 8.19 1.35
N ILE A 99 3.93 7.72 0.96
CA ILE A 99 5.03 8.54 0.43
C ILE A 99 5.00 8.46 -1.09
N VAL A 100 5.09 9.62 -1.75
CA VAL A 100 5.04 9.67 -3.22
C VAL A 100 6.39 9.29 -3.80
N ASN A 101 6.36 8.40 -4.80
CA ASN A 101 7.51 8.03 -5.62
C ASN A 101 7.23 8.50 -7.05
N VAL A 102 8.18 9.17 -7.66
CA VAL A 102 8.11 9.65 -9.04
C VAL A 102 9.27 9.04 -9.81
N PHE A 103 8.96 8.24 -10.82
CA PHE A 103 9.94 7.66 -11.73
C PHE A 103 9.86 8.42 -13.05
N LEU A 104 10.99 8.99 -13.46
CA LEU A 104 11.12 9.80 -14.67
C LEU A 104 12.08 9.12 -15.65
N LYS A 105 11.60 8.66 -16.81
CA LYS A 105 12.45 8.29 -17.94
C LYS A 105 12.48 9.46 -18.91
N ILE A 106 13.59 10.18 -18.91
CA ILE A 106 13.75 11.43 -19.64
C ILE A 106 14.48 11.15 -20.96
N GLY A 107 13.82 11.42 -22.07
CA GLY A 107 14.43 11.35 -23.39
C GLY A 107 15.59 12.33 -23.55
N MET A 108 16.71 11.88 -24.15
CA MET A 108 17.92 12.70 -24.37
C MET A 108 17.69 13.94 -25.26
N GLN A 109 16.55 14.01 -25.96
CA GLN A 109 16.15 15.17 -26.77
C GLN A 109 15.12 16.06 -26.08
N VAL A 110 14.85 15.83 -24.79
CA VAL A 110 13.98 16.69 -23.97
C VAL A 110 14.77 17.83 -23.37
N ARG A 111 14.14 19.00 -23.32
CA ARG A 111 14.58 20.16 -22.55
C ARG A 111 13.47 20.60 -21.61
N PHE A 112 13.82 21.04 -20.42
CA PHE A 112 12.89 21.64 -19.49
C PHE A 112 13.07 23.16 -19.49
N ASN A 113 11.98 23.88 -19.64
CA ASN A 113 11.95 25.34 -19.52
C ASN A 113 11.80 25.72 -18.04
N THR A 114 12.89 25.62 -17.29
CA THR A 114 12.90 25.86 -15.85
C THR A 114 14.33 26.17 -15.38
N SER A 115 14.45 26.83 -14.23
CA SER A 115 15.69 26.97 -13.46
C SER A 115 15.70 26.07 -12.20
N ARG A 116 14.61 25.36 -11.92
CA ARG A 116 14.48 24.46 -10.77
C ARG A 116 15.02 23.07 -11.10
N SER A 117 15.41 22.35 -10.05
CA SER A 117 15.75 20.92 -10.15
C SER A 117 14.49 20.04 -10.36
N MET A 118 14.67 18.83 -10.87
CA MET A 118 13.56 17.86 -10.99
C MET A 118 12.93 17.54 -9.63
N GLN A 119 13.73 17.50 -8.56
CA GLN A 119 13.22 17.32 -7.21
C GLN A 119 12.24 18.44 -6.81
N GLU A 120 12.62 19.70 -7.02
CA GLU A 120 11.78 20.85 -6.67
C GLU A 120 10.47 20.91 -7.49
N LEU A 121 10.52 20.52 -8.77
CA LEU A 121 9.32 20.45 -9.62
C LEU A 121 8.37 19.35 -9.13
N CYS A 122 8.90 18.15 -8.85
CA CYS A 122 8.11 17.04 -8.34
C CYS A 122 7.53 17.35 -6.95
N ASP A 123 8.32 17.96 -6.07
CA ASP A 123 7.85 18.37 -4.74
C ASP A 123 6.72 19.39 -4.81
N GLU A 124 6.80 20.37 -5.73
CA GLU A 124 5.73 21.34 -5.93
C GLU A 124 4.45 20.67 -6.41
N GLY A 125 4.53 19.71 -7.35
CA GLY A 125 3.39 18.93 -7.80
C GLY A 125 2.75 18.13 -6.64
N VAL A 126 3.57 17.45 -5.84
CA VAL A 126 3.10 16.71 -4.66
C VAL A 126 2.46 17.64 -3.64
N ARG A 127 3.07 18.78 -3.34
CA ARG A 127 2.52 19.79 -2.42
C ARG A 127 1.13 20.24 -2.85
N ARG A 128 0.96 20.63 -4.12
CA ARG A 128 -0.33 21.04 -4.67
C ARG A 128 -1.36 19.92 -4.58
N GLY A 129 -0.97 18.69 -4.89
CA GLY A 129 -1.83 17.53 -4.77
C GLY A 129 -2.30 17.27 -3.33
N TYR A 130 -1.39 17.32 -2.35
CA TYR A 130 -1.74 17.05 -0.94
C TYR A 130 -2.53 18.17 -0.28
N LEU A 131 -2.29 19.42 -0.66
CA LEU A 131 -2.98 20.60 -0.10
C LEU A 131 -4.23 21.01 -0.89
N ASN A 132 -4.69 20.19 -1.83
CA ASN A 132 -5.90 20.48 -2.59
C ASN A 132 -7.12 20.61 -1.64
N PRO A 133 -7.78 21.77 -1.59
CA PRO A 133 -8.86 22.02 -0.61
C PRO A 133 -10.10 21.15 -0.83
N ASP A 134 -10.34 20.69 -2.05
CA ASP A 134 -11.51 19.85 -2.38
C ASP A 134 -11.34 18.41 -1.93
N ASN A 135 -10.08 17.96 -1.79
CA ASN A 135 -9.71 16.64 -1.33
C ASN A 135 -8.32 16.67 -0.69
N PRO A 136 -8.18 17.25 0.51
CA PRO A 136 -6.90 17.27 1.21
C PRO A 136 -6.45 15.87 1.55
N LEU A 137 -5.17 15.59 1.32
CA LEU A 137 -4.56 14.31 1.62
C LEU A 137 -3.75 14.41 2.92
N ARG A 138 -3.75 13.34 3.70
CA ARG A 138 -3.04 13.31 4.97
C ARG A 138 -1.52 13.18 4.75
N ALA A 139 -0.76 14.25 5.02
CA ALA A 139 0.69 14.19 4.97
C ALA A 139 1.27 13.21 6.00
N SER A 140 2.26 12.42 5.58
CA SER A 140 2.89 11.37 6.39
C SER A 140 4.42 11.46 6.40
N VAL A 141 5.02 12.34 5.60
CA VAL A 141 6.47 12.55 5.51
C VAL A 141 6.96 13.34 6.72
N LEU A 142 8.10 12.93 7.27
CA LEU A 142 8.78 13.56 8.40
C LEU A 142 10.08 14.19 7.92
N ASP A 143 10.32 15.44 8.27
CA ASP A 143 11.50 16.20 7.87
C ASP A 143 12.81 15.72 8.54
N ASP A 144 12.69 15.14 9.72
CA ASP A 144 13.81 14.57 10.47
C ASP A 144 13.46 13.15 10.93
N PRO A 145 13.96 12.12 10.25
CA PRO A 145 13.65 10.73 10.60
C PRO A 145 14.36 10.26 11.87
N LEU A 146 15.42 10.95 12.32
CA LEU A 146 16.28 10.50 13.42
C LEU A 146 15.83 11.02 14.79
N PHE A 147 15.48 12.30 14.89
CA PHE A 147 15.33 12.97 16.19
C PHE A 147 13.92 13.53 16.42
N THR A 148 13.58 14.62 15.76
CA THR A 148 12.34 15.36 16.02
C THR A 148 11.12 14.75 15.39
N ARG A 149 11.27 14.04 14.30
CA ARG A 149 10.22 13.33 13.54
C ARG A 149 9.00 14.23 13.25
N ARG A 150 9.27 15.50 12.91
CA ARG A 150 8.23 16.48 12.65
C ARG A 150 7.62 16.26 11.26
N ASN A 151 6.27 16.27 11.18
CA ASN A 151 5.54 16.11 9.92
C ASN A 151 5.72 17.37 9.03
N THR A 152 6.00 17.17 7.76
CA THR A 152 6.19 18.26 6.78
C THR A 152 4.89 18.98 6.42
N ARG A 153 3.73 18.33 6.66
CA ARG A 153 2.35 18.79 6.44
C ARG A 153 1.92 18.89 4.97
N ASP A 154 2.84 18.87 4.04
CA ASP A 154 2.60 18.90 2.58
C ASP A 154 3.06 17.62 1.86
N ASN A 155 3.54 16.64 2.62
CA ASN A 155 4.05 15.34 2.17
C ASN A 155 5.29 15.42 1.27
N THR A 156 6.06 16.49 1.35
CA THR A 156 7.33 16.64 0.64
C THR A 156 8.52 16.40 1.60
N PRO A 157 9.71 16.02 1.09
CA PRO A 157 9.98 15.71 -0.31
C PRO A 157 9.41 14.37 -0.75
N CYS A 158 9.09 14.25 -2.03
CA CYS A 158 8.83 12.95 -2.66
C CYS A 158 10.14 12.24 -3.01
N VAL A 159 10.06 10.95 -3.36
CA VAL A 159 11.22 10.17 -3.80
C VAL A 159 11.27 10.18 -5.32
N VAL A 160 12.25 10.87 -5.89
CA VAL A 160 12.43 11.02 -7.33
C VAL A 160 13.52 10.09 -7.82
N SER A 161 13.22 9.30 -8.86
CA SER A 161 14.17 8.47 -9.59
C SER A 161 14.22 8.90 -11.06
N VAL A 162 15.41 9.16 -11.59
CA VAL A 162 15.60 9.63 -12.96
C VAL A 162 16.43 8.62 -13.76
N GLU A 163 15.95 8.26 -14.94
CA GLU A 163 16.67 7.48 -15.93
C GLU A 163 16.72 8.28 -17.25
N LEU A 164 17.90 8.39 -17.86
CA LEU A 164 18.05 9.00 -19.17
C LEU A 164 17.92 7.92 -20.24
N VAL A 165 16.99 8.12 -21.17
CA VAL A 165 16.69 7.17 -22.24
C VAL A 165 16.77 7.84 -23.62
N GLN A 166 16.79 7.06 -24.69
CA GLN A 166 16.66 7.61 -26.05
C GLN A 166 15.24 8.13 -26.26
N GLY A 167 15.09 9.22 -27.01
CA GLY A 167 13.78 9.76 -27.37
C GLY A 167 13.61 11.23 -26.99
N ASN A 168 12.41 11.73 -27.20
CA ASN A 168 12.02 13.13 -27.05
C ASN A 168 10.77 13.31 -26.15
N THR A 169 10.47 12.34 -25.31
CA THR A 169 9.36 12.37 -24.37
C THR A 169 9.86 12.17 -22.95
N VAL A 170 9.05 12.50 -21.97
CA VAL A 170 9.24 12.11 -20.56
C VAL A 170 8.17 11.11 -20.18
N ASP A 171 8.57 9.88 -19.93
CA ASP A 171 7.70 8.83 -19.39
C ASP A 171 7.71 8.91 -17.87
N ILE A 172 6.55 9.01 -17.26
CA ILE A 172 6.39 9.32 -15.82
C ILE A 172 5.47 8.31 -15.17
N GLN A 173 5.96 7.71 -14.09
CA GLN A 173 5.13 6.92 -13.19
C GLN A 173 5.08 7.61 -11.82
N VAL A 174 3.88 7.84 -11.32
CA VAL A 174 3.63 8.41 -10.00
C VAL A 174 2.94 7.36 -9.14
N ALA A 175 3.49 7.09 -7.97
CA ALA A 175 2.91 6.14 -7.04
C ALA A 175 2.91 6.68 -5.61
N ALA A 176 1.89 6.34 -4.84
CA ALA A 176 1.82 6.64 -3.41
C ALA A 176 1.90 5.34 -2.59
N LYS A 177 3.03 5.11 -1.94
CA LYS A 177 3.34 3.88 -1.23
C LYS A 177 3.05 4.01 0.27
N GLY A 178 2.02 3.31 0.75
CA GLY A 178 1.65 3.33 2.17
C GLY A 178 2.69 2.66 3.07
N GLY A 179 2.88 3.20 4.27
CA GLY A 179 3.87 2.71 5.23
C GLY A 179 3.66 1.26 5.66
N GLY A 180 2.41 0.77 5.67
CA GLY A 180 2.11 -0.63 6.01
C GLY A 180 2.81 -1.62 5.08
N SER A 181 2.76 -1.39 3.78
CA SER A 181 3.41 -2.25 2.79
C SER A 181 4.89 -1.89 2.56
N GLU A 182 5.26 -0.61 2.62
CA GLU A 182 6.66 -0.19 2.49
C GLU A 182 7.55 -0.83 3.57
N ASN A 183 7.09 -0.86 4.81
CA ASN A 183 7.81 -1.46 5.94
C ASN A 183 7.98 -2.98 5.85
N LYS A 184 7.37 -3.64 4.87
CA LYS A 184 7.51 -5.08 4.63
C LYS A 184 8.48 -5.41 3.50
N SER A 185 9.11 -4.39 2.91
CA SER A 185 10.18 -4.58 1.91
C SER A 185 11.32 -5.43 2.46
N LYS A 186 11.83 -6.33 1.67
CA LYS A 186 12.91 -7.26 2.02
C LYS A 186 13.96 -7.32 0.91
N MET A 187 15.21 -7.49 1.30
CA MET A 187 16.32 -7.65 0.38
C MET A 187 17.30 -8.68 0.95
N VAL A 188 17.91 -9.46 0.08
CA VAL A 188 18.94 -10.44 0.42
C VAL A 188 20.00 -10.52 -0.68
N MET A 189 21.22 -10.82 -0.29
CA MET A 189 22.30 -11.26 -1.19
C MET A 189 22.34 -12.78 -1.16
N LEU A 190 21.67 -13.44 -2.12
CA LEU A 190 21.72 -14.89 -2.28
C LEU A 190 23.05 -15.32 -2.91
N ASN A 191 23.47 -16.55 -2.61
CA ASN A 191 24.52 -17.18 -3.42
C ASN A 191 23.96 -17.52 -4.82
N PRO A 192 24.80 -17.58 -5.86
CA PRO A 192 24.34 -17.90 -7.22
C PRO A 192 23.52 -19.19 -7.34
N SER A 193 23.79 -20.19 -6.49
CA SER A 193 23.07 -21.47 -6.45
C SER A 193 21.78 -21.46 -5.63
N ASP A 194 21.53 -20.45 -4.80
CA ASP A 194 20.36 -20.41 -3.91
C ASP A 194 19.06 -20.20 -4.72
N SER A 195 17.97 -20.79 -4.23
CA SER A 195 16.64 -20.68 -4.83
C SER A 195 15.97 -19.36 -4.45
N ILE A 196 15.53 -18.59 -5.45
CA ILE A 196 14.70 -17.40 -5.25
C ILE A 196 13.32 -17.80 -4.70
N VAL A 197 12.75 -18.89 -5.21
CA VAL A 197 11.45 -19.40 -4.77
C VAL A 197 11.47 -19.73 -3.28
N ASP A 198 12.47 -20.45 -2.81
CA ASP A 198 12.60 -20.83 -1.40
C ASP A 198 12.75 -19.61 -0.50
N TRP A 199 13.54 -18.62 -0.93
CA TRP A 199 13.68 -17.37 -0.18
C TRP A 199 12.35 -16.60 -0.09
N VAL A 200 11.61 -16.47 -1.19
CA VAL A 200 10.31 -15.78 -1.22
C VAL A 200 9.32 -16.49 -0.29
N LEU A 201 9.17 -17.81 -0.43
CA LEU A 201 8.23 -18.60 0.37
C LEU A 201 8.56 -18.60 1.87
N LYS A 202 9.84 -18.58 2.22
CA LYS A 202 10.29 -18.43 3.61
C LYS A 202 10.06 -17.02 4.15
N THR A 203 10.15 -16.01 3.31
CA THR A 203 10.10 -14.60 3.72
C THR A 203 8.66 -14.09 3.89
N ILE A 204 7.75 -14.43 2.98
CA ILE A 204 6.37 -13.92 2.98
C ILE A 204 5.64 -14.15 4.31
N PRO A 205 5.65 -15.33 4.94
CA PRO A 205 5.00 -15.52 6.23
C PRO A 205 5.54 -14.59 7.32
N THR A 206 6.82 -14.19 7.25
CA THR A 206 7.45 -13.28 8.22
C THR A 206 6.99 -11.83 8.07
N MET A 207 6.40 -11.49 6.93
CA MET A 207 5.86 -10.14 6.69
C MET A 207 4.54 -9.91 7.42
N GLY A 208 3.85 -10.97 7.82
CA GLY A 208 2.52 -10.92 8.41
C GLY A 208 1.48 -10.31 7.44
N ALA A 209 0.37 -9.83 7.98
CA ALA A 209 -0.72 -9.22 7.21
C ALA A 209 -0.65 -7.67 7.16
N GLY A 210 0.40 -7.05 7.70
CA GLY A 210 0.53 -5.58 7.82
C GLY A 210 0.57 -4.84 6.48
N TRP A 211 0.87 -5.54 5.38
CA TRP A 211 0.81 -4.99 4.02
C TRP A 211 -0.58 -5.07 3.38
N CYS A 212 -1.60 -5.57 4.10
CA CYS A 212 -3.00 -5.66 3.68
C CYS A 212 -3.19 -6.43 2.37
N PRO A 213 -2.93 -7.74 2.32
CA PRO A 213 -3.29 -8.57 1.16
C PRO A 213 -4.82 -8.57 0.91
N PRO A 214 -5.31 -8.87 -0.31
CA PRO A 214 -4.53 -9.26 -1.47
C PRO A 214 -3.90 -8.06 -2.17
N GLY A 215 -2.70 -8.25 -2.66
CA GLY A 215 -1.96 -7.21 -3.37
C GLY A 215 -1.01 -7.80 -4.39
N MET A 216 0.09 -7.13 -4.65
CA MET A 216 1.11 -7.55 -5.61
C MET A 216 2.45 -7.74 -4.93
N LEU A 217 3.31 -8.54 -5.54
CA LEU A 217 4.73 -8.61 -5.21
C LEU A 217 5.55 -8.08 -6.39
N GLY A 218 6.35 -7.06 -6.14
CA GLY A 218 7.41 -6.62 -7.03
C GLY A 218 8.73 -7.26 -6.61
N ILE A 219 9.40 -7.92 -7.52
CA ILE A 219 10.68 -8.60 -7.29
C ILE A 219 11.71 -8.04 -8.25
N GLY A 220 12.86 -7.62 -7.71
CA GLY A 220 14.02 -7.21 -8.48
C GLY A 220 15.16 -8.20 -8.29
N VAL A 221 15.75 -8.68 -9.38
CA VAL A 221 16.84 -9.68 -9.35
C VAL A 221 18.02 -9.17 -10.18
N GLY A 222 19.19 -9.16 -9.56
CA GLY A 222 20.43 -8.78 -10.23
C GLY A 222 20.80 -7.30 -10.05
N GLY A 223 21.78 -6.84 -10.80
CA GLY A 223 22.42 -5.55 -10.60
C GLY A 223 23.23 -5.50 -9.31
N THR A 224 23.06 -4.43 -8.59
CA THR A 224 23.55 -4.19 -7.22
C THR A 224 22.39 -4.22 -6.24
N ALA A 225 22.65 -4.14 -4.94
CA ALA A 225 21.61 -4.18 -3.90
C ALA A 225 20.53 -3.09 -4.11
N GLU A 226 20.96 -1.86 -4.31
CA GLU A 226 20.06 -0.72 -4.56
C GLU A 226 19.32 -0.85 -5.90
N LYS A 227 19.97 -1.39 -6.96
CA LYS A 227 19.30 -1.63 -8.25
C LYS A 227 18.20 -2.67 -8.12
N ALA A 228 18.44 -3.75 -7.38
CA ALA A 228 17.43 -4.78 -7.11
C ALA A 228 16.23 -4.19 -6.36
N MET A 229 16.46 -3.35 -5.33
CA MET A 229 15.38 -2.65 -4.60
C MET A 229 14.59 -1.69 -5.49
N LEU A 230 15.26 -0.91 -6.32
CA LEU A 230 14.62 0.00 -7.26
C LEU A 230 13.74 -0.75 -8.26
N MET A 231 14.28 -1.82 -8.88
CA MET A 231 13.54 -2.67 -9.81
C MET A 231 12.32 -3.33 -9.17
N ALA A 232 12.44 -3.80 -7.91
CA ALA A 232 11.30 -4.37 -7.18
C ALA A 232 10.18 -3.34 -6.99
N LYS A 233 10.52 -2.07 -6.73
CA LYS A 233 9.55 -0.99 -6.60
C LYS A 233 8.93 -0.62 -7.95
N GLU A 234 9.71 -0.47 -9.00
CA GLU A 234 9.21 -0.23 -10.35
C GLU A 234 8.29 -1.34 -10.86
N ALA A 235 8.60 -2.60 -10.52
CA ALA A 235 7.78 -3.75 -10.89
C ALA A 235 6.34 -3.66 -10.35
N LEU A 236 6.12 -2.98 -9.23
CA LEU A 236 4.79 -2.74 -8.67
C LEU A 236 3.92 -1.77 -9.48
N MET A 237 4.52 -1.04 -10.42
CA MET A 237 3.83 -0.05 -11.27
C MET A 237 3.47 -0.63 -12.64
N GLU A 238 3.79 -1.89 -12.90
CA GLU A 238 3.38 -2.59 -14.11
C GLU A 238 1.95 -3.08 -14.01
N ASP A 239 1.24 -3.09 -15.14
CA ASP A 239 -0.14 -3.56 -15.20
C ASP A 239 -0.25 -5.02 -14.76
N LEU A 240 -1.29 -5.37 -14.02
CA LEU A 240 -1.57 -6.75 -13.64
C LEU A 240 -2.00 -7.54 -14.88
N ASP A 241 -1.33 -8.67 -15.12
CA ASP A 241 -1.59 -9.53 -16.28
C ASP A 241 -1.54 -11.03 -15.95
N MET A 242 -1.59 -11.39 -14.67
CA MET A 242 -1.43 -12.79 -14.25
C MET A 242 -2.49 -13.71 -14.86
N TYR A 243 -3.72 -13.25 -15.00
CA TYR A 243 -4.77 -14.08 -15.64
C TYR A 243 -4.48 -14.32 -17.12
N GLU A 244 -4.10 -13.29 -17.83
CA GLU A 244 -3.71 -13.36 -19.23
C GLU A 244 -2.47 -14.26 -19.40
N LEU A 245 -1.52 -14.17 -18.47
CA LEU A 245 -0.33 -15.01 -18.44
C LEU A 245 -0.67 -16.49 -18.20
N LEU A 246 -1.55 -16.78 -17.26
CA LEU A 246 -2.00 -18.15 -16.99
C LEU A 246 -2.75 -18.76 -18.17
N GLN A 247 -3.56 -17.96 -18.89
CA GLN A 247 -4.32 -18.42 -20.07
C GLN A 247 -3.43 -18.71 -21.28
N ARG A 248 -2.46 -17.82 -21.57
CA ARG A 248 -1.58 -17.98 -22.74
C ARG A 248 -0.37 -18.89 -22.49
N GLY A 249 -0.06 -19.13 -21.22
CA GLY A 249 1.18 -19.79 -20.81
C GLY A 249 2.42 -18.89 -20.86
N PRO A 250 3.52 -19.33 -20.23
CA PRO A 250 4.77 -18.55 -20.19
C PRO A 250 5.50 -18.59 -21.52
N SER A 251 6.07 -17.47 -21.94
CA SER A 251 6.91 -17.34 -23.15
C SER A 251 8.42 -17.35 -22.85
N ASN A 252 8.79 -17.21 -21.59
CA ASN A 252 10.18 -17.16 -21.12
C ASN A 252 10.32 -17.60 -19.67
N LYS A 253 11.56 -17.80 -19.23
CA LYS A 253 11.86 -18.27 -17.88
C LYS A 253 11.45 -17.33 -16.75
N THR A 254 11.39 -16.04 -16.99
CA THR A 254 10.88 -15.06 -16.00
C THR A 254 9.37 -15.22 -15.80
N GLU A 255 8.62 -15.45 -16.86
CA GLU A 255 7.19 -15.71 -16.76
C GLU A 255 6.89 -17.08 -16.11
N GLU A 256 7.69 -18.12 -16.39
CA GLU A 256 7.59 -19.39 -15.65
C GLU A 256 7.77 -19.18 -14.14
N LEU A 257 8.77 -18.39 -13.74
CA LEU A 257 9.03 -18.08 -12.34
C LEU A 257 7.91 -17.22 -11.72
N ARG A 258 7.30 -16.29 -12.48
CA ARG A 258 6.14 -15.50 -12.01
C ARG A 258 4.96 -16.42 -11.69
N ILE A 259 4.63 -17.35 -12.58
CA ILE A 259 3.55 -18.34 -12.37
C ILE A 259 3.84 -19.19 -11.15
N GLU A 260 5.05 -19.77 -11.07
CA GLU A 260 5.45 -20.61 -9.94
C GLU A 260 5.32 -19.89 -8.60
N LEU A 261 5.79 -18.65 -8.52
CA LEU A 261 5.69 -17.84 -7.31
C LEU A 261 4.23 -17.47 -6.99
N TYR A 262 3.43 -17.10 -8.00
CA TYR A 262 2.02 -16.80 -7.81
C TYR A 262 1.25 -17.98 -7.21
N GLU A 263 1.43 -19.17 -7.76
CA GLU A 263 0.78 -20.39 -7.28
C GLU A 263 1.25 -20.76 -5.87
N LYS A 264 2.55 -20.80 -5.63
CA LYS A 264 3.13 -21.22 -4.34
C LYS A 264 2.84 -20.21 -3.22
N VAL A 265 2.85 -18.90 -3.51
CA VAL A 265 2.53 -17.87 -2.52
C VAL A 265 1.04 -17.94 -2.13
N ASN A 266 0.15 -18.13 -3.08
CA ASN A 266 -1.27 -18.32 -2.80
C ASN A 266 -1.53 -19.64 -2.04
N ALA A 267 -0.76 -20.68 -2.31
CA ALA A 267 -0.83 -21.95 -1.58
C ALA A 267 -0.42 -21.86 -0.10
N LEU A 268 0.22 -20.76 0.32
CA LEU A 268 0.47 -20.49 1.75
C LEU A 268 -0.84 -20.24 2.53
N GLY A 269 -1.96 -20.00 1.83
CA GLY A 269 -3.27 -19.84 2.43
C GLY A 269 -3.45 -18.61 3.30
N ILE A 270 -2.55 -17.60 3.18
CA ILE A 270 -2.61 -16.37 4.00
C ILE A 270 -3.91 -15.62 3.75
N GLY A 271 -4.32 -15.48 2.48
CA GLY A 271 -5.60 -14.88 2.10
C GLY A 271 -5.70 -13.39 2.34
N ALA A 272 -6.87 -12.84 1.98
CA ALA A 272 -7.15 -11.42 2.19
C ALA A 272 -7.02 -11.03 3.67
N GLN A 273 -6.32 -9.94 3.94
CA GLN A 273 -6.05 -9.40 5.29
C GLN A 273 -5.36 -10.38 6.26
N GLY A 274 -4.84 -11.51 5.74
CA GLY A 274 -4.24 -12.56 6.57
C GLY A 274 -5.25 -13.44 7.32
N LEU A 275 -6.51 -13.43 6.90
CA LEU A 275 -7.60 -14.16 7.55
C LEU A 275 -7.70 -15.63 7.14
N GLY A 276 -6.83 -16.07 6.23
CA GLY A 276 -6.93 -17.37 5.58
C GLY A 276 -7.85 -17.32 4.36
N GLY A 277 -7.41 -17.86 3.22
CA GLY A 277 -8.16 -17.87 1.98
C GLY A 277 -7.31 -18.22 0.77
N LEU A 278 -7.93 -18.20 -0.39
CA LEU A 278 -7.33 -18.63 -1.66
C LEU A 278 -6.35 -17.60 -2.24
N THR A 279 -6.58 -16.31 -1.97
CA THR A 279 -5.84 -15.25 -2.65
C THR A 279 -5.06 -14.37 -1.67
N THR A 280 -3.75 -14.53 -1.69
CA THR A 280 -2.78 -13.68 -0.97
C THR A 280 -2.23 -12.60 -1.89
N VAL A 281 -1.89 -12.98 -3.13
CA VAL A 281 -1.38 -12.08 -4.17
C VAL A 281 -2.23 -12.18 -5.43
N LEU A 282 -2.43 -11.05 -6.09
CA LEU A 282 -3.13 -10.95 -7.38
C LEU A 282 -2.16 -11.12 -8.55
N ASP A 283 -0.91 -10.72 -8.37
CA ASP A 283 0.16 -10.85 -9.36
C ASP A 283 1.54 -10.85 -8.69
N VAL A 284 2.53 -11.37 -9.41
CA VAL A 284 3.95 -11.30 -9.09
C VAL A 284 4.69 -10.75 -10.29
N LYS A 285 5.30 -9.57 -10.14
CA LYS A 285 6.08 -8.91 -11.20
C LYS A 285 7.57 -9.04 -10.91
N ILE A 286 8.36 -9.36 -11.94
CA ILE A 286 9.80 -9.59 -11.80
C ILE A 286 10.56 -8.77 -12.83
N LYS A 287 11.46 -7.92 -12.35
CA LYS A 287 12.47 -7.23 -13.17
C LYS A 287 13.86 -7.79 -12.93
N THR A 288 14.63 -7.91 -13.98
CA THR A 288 15.99 -8.46 -13.91
C THR A 288 17.00 -7.50 -14.50
N PHE A 289 18.24 -7.57 -13.99
CA PHE A 289 19.37 -6.81 -14.52
C PHE A 289 20.65 -7.67 -14.45
N PRO A 290 21.57 -7.56 -15.42
CA PRO A 290 22.86 -8.25 -15.34
C PRO A 290 23.58 -7.98 -14.02
N THR A 291 24.21 -9.01 -13.46
CA THR A 291 24.86 -8.92 -12.14
C THR A 291 26.27 -9.52 -12.15
N HIS A 292 27.05 -9.24 -11.11
CA HIS A 292 28.36 -9.84 -10.94
C HIS A 292 28.24 -11.36 -10.74
N ALA A 293 29.15 -12.14 -11.35
CA ALA A 293 29.11 -13.60 -11.35
C ALA A 293 29.03 -14.24 -9.95
N ALA A 294 29.57 -13.57 -8.92
CA ALA A 294 29.55 -14.03 -7.53
C ALA A 294 28.33 -13.50 -6.74
N SER A 295 27.40 -12.79 -7.36
CA SER A 295 26.32 -12.10 -6.65
C SER A 295 24.95 -12.48 -7.22
N LYS A 296 23.95 -12.56 -6.35
CA LYS A 296 22.53 -12.68 -6.70
C LYS A 296 21.70 -11.82 -5.74
N PRO A 297 21.74 -10.48 -5.89
CA PRO A 297 20.85 -9.62 -5.11
C PRO A 297 19.40 -9.88 -5.50
N VAL A 298 18.53 -10.05 -4.52
CA VAL A 298 17.10 -10.24 -4.69
C VAL A 298 16.36 -9.32 -3.72
N ALA A 299 15.51 -8.49 -4.26
CA ALA A 299 14.63 -7.63 -3.48
C ALA A 299 13.17 -8.01 -3.72
N MET A 300 12.34 -7.87 -2.70
CA MET A 300 10.90 -8.09 -2.77
C MET A 300 10.17 -6.99 -2.01
N ILE A 301 9.27 -6.30 -2.70
CA ILE A 301 8.43 -5.24 -2.14
C ILE A 301 6.97 -5.62 -2.38
N PRO A 302 6.15 -5.75 -1.32
CA PRO A 302 4.72 -5.96 -1.49
C PRO A 302 4.00 -4.66 -1.78
N ASN A 303 2.90 -4.70 -2.54
CA ASN A 303 1.92 -3.64 -2.61
C ASN A 303 0.62 -4.10 -1.92
N CYS A 304 -0.16 -3.15 -1.41
CA CYS A 304 -1.34 -3.46 -0.60
C CYS A 304 -2.64 -3.38 -1.42
N ALA A 305 -3.74 -3.78 -0.79
CA ALA A 305 -5.09 -3.62 -1.34
C ALA A 305 -5.48 -2.18 -1.70
N ALA A 306 -4.76 -1.18 -1.18
CA ALA A 306 -4.90 0.23 -1.57
C ALA A 306 -3.77 0.63 -2.54
N THR A 307 -3.56 -0.14 -3.60
CA THR A 307 -2.56 0.18 -4.64
C THR A 307 -2.91 1.49 -5.35
N ARG A 308 -1.91 2.34 -5.55
CA ARG A 308 -2.09 3.71 -6.04
C ARG A 308 -0.93 4.11 -6.92
N HIS A 309 -1.12 4.04 -8.22
CA HIS A 309 -0.14 4.50 -9.20
C HIS A 309 -0.85 4.95 -10.49
N ALA A 310 -0.18 5.81 -11.23
CA ALA A 310 -0.58 6.24 -12.57
C ALA A 310 0.67 6.36 -13.45
N HIS A 311 0.47 6.14 -14.72
CA HIS A 311 1.48 6.27 -15.77
C HIS A 311 1.00 7.24 -16.84
N PHE A 312 1.88 8.14 -17.27
CA PHE A 312 1.61 9.10 -18.34
C PHE A 312 2.89 9.58 -19.00
N VAL A 313 2.73 10.21 -20.16
CA VAL A 313 3.84 10.71 -20.98
C VAL A 313 3.67 12.20 -21.23
N LEU A 314 4.75 12.97 -21.09
CA LEU A 314 4.82 14.36 -21.54
C LEU A 314 5.62 14.44 -22.82
N ASP A 315 5.02 15.05 -23.83
CA ASP A 315 5.57 15.25 -25.19
C ASP A 315 5.70 16.71 -25.59
N GLY A 316 5.44 17.63 -24.64
CA GLY A 316 5.48 19.09 -24.85
C GLY A 316 4.17 19.69 -25.33
N SER A 317 3.09 18.92 -25.44
CA SER A 317 1.76 19.41 -25.84
C SER A 317 0.95 20.02 -24.70
N GLY A 318 1.45 19.97 -23.47
CA GLY A 318 0.79 20.45 -22.26
C GLY A 318 0.81 19.44 -21.12
N PRO A 319 0.03 19.67 -20.05
CA PRO A 319 -0.08 18.74 -18.95
C PRO A 319 -0.77 17.44 -19.36
N ALA A 320 -0.43 16.34 -18.67
CA ALA A 320 -0.98 15.02 -18.94
C ALA A 320 -2.50 14.97 -18.71
N GLN A 321 -3.19 14.27 -19.58
CA GLN A 321 -4.60 13.95 -19.43
C GLN A 321 -4.72 12.53 -18.88
N LEU A 322 -5.13 12.39 -17.60
CA LEU A 322 -5.33 11.09 -16.98
C LEU A 322 -6.73 10.56 -17.32
N GLU A 323 -6.77 9.41 -17.96
CA GLU A 323 -8.02 8.77 -18.34
C GLU A 323 -8.72 8.20 -17.11
N ARG A 324 -9.96 8.62 -16.87
CA ARG A 324 -10.74 8.19 -15.71
C ARG A 324 -11.33 6.80 -15.97
N PRO A 325 -11.21 5.86 -14.99
CA PRO A 325 -11.91 4.59 -15.09
C PRO A 325 -13.42 4.81 -15.21
N SER A 326 -14.08 3.97 -16.00
CA SER A 326 -15.54 3.95 -16.03
C SER A 326 -16.08 3.27 -14.77
N LEU A 327 -17.18 3.77 -14.19
CA LEU A 327 -17.82 3.09 -13.06
C LEU A 327 -18.32 1.67 -13.42
N SER A 328 -18.47 1.36 -14.72
CA SER A 328 -18.75 0.01 -15.21
C SER A 328 -17.58 -0.96 -15.06
N ASP A 329 -16.37 -0.48 -14.78
CA ASP A 329 -15.20 -1.33 -14.54
C ASP A 329 -15.25 -2.00 -13.17
N TRP A 330 -16.07 -1.45 -12.22
CA TRP A 330 -16.30 -2.10 -10.94
C TRP A 330 -17.35 -3.20 -11.06
N PRO A 331 -17.12 -4.35 -10.40
CA PRO A 331 -18.13 -5.41 -10.33
C PRO A 331 -19.36 -4.92 -9.56
N ASP A 332 -20.49 -5.56 -9.78
CA ASP A 332 -21.72 -5.32 -9.01
C ASP A 332 -21.62 -5.97 -7.62
N VAL A 333 -20.67 -5.45 -6.82
CA VAL A 333 -20.43 -5.88 -5.44
C VAL A 333 -20.70 -4.70 -4.52
N HIS A 334 -21.72 -4.86 -3.68
CA HIS A 334 -22.11 -3.89 -2.66
C HIS A 334 -22.06 -4.54 -1.30
N TRP A 335 -21.02 -4.23 -0.53
CA TRP A 335 -20.95 -4.67 0.84
C TRP A 335 -22.00 -3.94 1.69
N ALA A 336 -22.75 -4.68 2.47
CA ALA A 336 -23.68 -4.17 3.48
C ALA A 336 -23.59 -5.02 4.74
N PRO A 337 -23.93 -4.48 5.93
CA PRO A 337 -23.98 -5.25 7.15
C PRO A 337 -24.86 -6.50 7.02
N ASP A 338 -24.31 -7.68 7.28
CA ASP A 338 -25.07 -8.92 7.32
C ASP A 338 -25.51 -9.24 8.75
N TYR A 339 -26.72 -8.82 9.10
CA TYR A 339 -27.30 -9.01 10.44
C TYR A 339 -27.64 -10.48 10.77
N LYS A 340 -27.60 -11.40 9.79
CA LYS A 340 -27.87 -12.81 10.01
C LYS A 340 -26.64 -13.57 10.46
N SER A 341 -25.50 -13.27 9.87
CA SER A 341 -24.23 -13.96 10.15
C SER A 341 -23.36 -13.20 11.15
N SER A 342 -23.56 -11.89 11.33
CA SER A 342 -22.75 -11.04 12.20
C SER A 342 -23.41 -10.82 13.55
N LYS A 343 -22.60 -10.83 14.61
CA LYS A 343 -23.08 -10.49 15.96
C LYS A 343 -23.13 -8.97 16.11
N GLN A 344 -24.29 -8.43 16.50
CA GLN A 344 -24.45 -7.03 16.86
C GLN A 344 -23.94 -6.79 18.27
N VAL A 345 -23.15 -5.72 18.47
CA VAL A 345 -22.53 -5.37 19.75
C VAL A 345 -22.81 -3.91 20.10
N ASP A 346 -23.45 -3.69 21.25
CA ASP A 346 -23.67 -2.34 21.82
C ASP A 346 -22.46 -1.97 22.70
N LEU A 347 -21.60 -1.11 22.19
CA LEU A 347 -20.38 -0.65 22.88
C LEU A 347 -20.66 0.09 24.19
N ASN A 348 -21.85 0.69 24.34
CA ASN A 348 -22.23 1.43 25.55
C ASN A 348 -22.58 0.50 26.72
N LYS A 349 -22.83 -0.80 26.42
CA LYS A 349 -23.17 -1.82 27.39
C LYS A 349 -22.15 -2.96 27.45
N LEU A 350 -21.01 -2.79 26.79
CA LEU A 350 -20.02 -3.84 26.63
C LEU A 350 -19.44 -4.28 28.00
N THR A 351 -19.38 -5.58 28.20
CA THR A 351 -18.82 -6.20 29.40
C THR A 351 -17.65 -7.13 29.07
N LYS A 352 -16.83 -7.44 30.07
CA LYS A 352 -15.74 -8.42 29.92
C LYS A 352 -16.27 -9.81 29.55
N ASP A 353 -17.42 -10.21 30.07
CA ASP A 353 -18.02 -11.52 29.77
C ASP A 353 -18.46 -11.60 28.30
N GLU A 354 -19.01 -10.52 27.77
CA GLU A 354 -19.34 -10.45 26.37
C GLU A 354 -18.10 -10.55 25.51
N VAL A 355 -17.05 -9.79 25.79
CA VAL A 355 -15.76 -9.85 25.08
C VAL A 355 -15.16 -11.26 25.15
N ALA A 356 -15.24 -11.92 26.32
CA ALA A 356 -14.75 -13.27 26.49
C ALA A 356 -15.54 -14.33 25.70
N SER A 357 -16.78 -14.03 25.32
CA SER A 357 -17.62 -14.93 24.52
C SER A 357 -17.29 -14.96 23.02
N TRP A 358 -16.56 -13.97 22.53
CA TRP A 358 -16.24 -13.83 21.10
C TRP A 358 -15.29 -14.92 20.61
N LYS A 359 -15.45 -15.33 19.34
CA LYS A 359 -14.66 -16.40 18.71
C LYS A 359 -13.77 -15.85 17.60
N PRO A 360 -12.56 -16.40 17.41
CA PRO A 360 -11.68 -16.01 16.31
C PRO A 360 -12.39 -16.16 14.96
N GLY A 361 -12.24 -15.17 14.08
CA GLY A 361 -12.89 -15.14 12.78
C GLY A 361 -14.37 -14.71 12.79
N GLN A 362 -14.98 -14.51 13.97
CA GLN A 362 -16.35 -14.02 14.06
C GLN A 362 -16.46 -12.56 13.62
N THR A 363 -17.42 -12.26 12.75
CA THR A 363 -17.75 -10.88 12.35
C THR A 363 -18.67 -10.25 13.39
N LEU A 364 -18.33 -9.02 13.80
CA LEU A 364 -19.12 -8.19 14.71
C LEU A 364 -19.51 -6.90 13.98
N LEU A 365 -20.71 -6.40 14.30
CA LEU A 365 -21.19 -5.07 13.91
C LEU A 365 -21.25 -4.22 15.17
N LEU A 366 -20.35 -3.24 15.28
CA LEU A 366 -20.21 -2.42 16.48
C LEU A 366 -21.07 -1.16 16.38
N SER A 367 -21.88 -0.89 17.41
CA SER A 367 -22.66 0.35 17.53
C SER A 367 -22.43 0.97 18.90
N GLY A 368 -22.38 2.32 18.96
CA GLY A 368 -22.13 3.07 20.19
C GLY A 368 -20.75 3.73 20.22
N LYS A 369 -20.29 4.10 21.41
CA LYS A 369 -19.14 4.97 21.61
C LYS A 369 -17.85 4.20 21.78
N MET A 370 -16.82 4.54 21.00
CA MET A 370 -15.46 4.03 21.12
C MET A 370 -14.45 5.18 21.20
N LEU A 371 -13.28 4.89 21.73
CA LEU A 371 -12.14 5.81 21.78
C LEU A 371 -11.23 5.59 20.56
N THR A 372 -10.45 6.61 20.22
CA THR A 372 -9.36 6.46 19.25
C THR A 372 -8.02 6.71 19.91
N GLY A 373 -6.95 6.16 19.33
CA GLY A 373 -5.59 6.46 19.78
C GLY A 373 -4.55 5.72 18.95
N ARG A 374 -3.40 6.35 18.78
CA ARG A 374 -2.25 5.79 18.05
C ARG A 374 -0.99 5.93 18.88
N ASP A 375 0.18 5.83 18.21
CA ASP A 375 1.50 5.81 18.84
C ASP A 375 1.72 6.96 19.81
N ALA A 376 1.46 8.21 19.39
CA ALA A 376 1.70 9.40 20.20
C ALA A 376 0.78 9.47 21.44
N ALA A 377 -0.51 9.17 21.26
CA ALA A 377 -1.46 9.15 22.37
C ALA A 377 -1.11 8.05 23.39
N HIS A 378 -0.81 6.82 22.92
CA HIS A 378 -0.41 5.71 23.79
C HIS A 378 0.88 6.01 24.57
N LYS A 379 1.88 6.62 23.90
CA LYS A 379 3.12 7.04 24.57
C LYS A 379 2.83 8.04 25.68
N ARG A 380 1.98 9.04 25.41
CA ARG A 380 1.61 10.06 26.40
C ARG A 380 0.84 9.47 27.58
N ILE A 381 -0.10 8.55 27.32
CA ILE A 381 -0.81 7.80 28.38
C ILE A 381 0.20 7.04 29.25
N GLN A 382 1.12 6.31 28.63
CA GLN A 382 2.14 5.54 29.37
C GLN A 382 3.01 6.46 30.25
N ASP A 383 3.42 7.63 29.73
CA ASP A 383 4.23 8.60 30.47
C ASP A 383 3.47 9.21 31.66
N MET A 384 2.16 9.51 31.49
CA MET A 384 1.29 9.99 32.56
C MET A 384 1.12 8.93 33.66
N LEU A 385 0.85 7.69 33.28
CA LEU A 385 0.74 6.57 34.24
C LEU A 385 2.03 6.34 35.01
N ALA A 386 3.19 6.41 34.33
CA ALA A 386 4.49 6.27 34.98
C ALA A 386 4.78 7.38 36.02
N LYS A 387 4.20 8.57 35.83
CA LYS A 387 4.28 9.69 36.78
C LYS A 387 3.17 9.68 37.83
N GLY A 388 2.24 8.74 37.77
CA GLY A 388 1.07 8.72 38.67
C GLY A 388 0.04 9.82 38.39
N GLU A 389 0.06 10.40 37.18
CA GLU A 389 -0.85 11.45 36.75
C GLU A 389 -2.24 10.85 36.41
N LYS A 390 -3.29 11.60 36.70
CA LYS A 390 -4.66 11.20 36.33
C LYS A 390 -4.83 11.31 34.82
N LEU A 391 -5.33 10.25 34.17
CA LEU A 391 -5.65 10.25 32.77
C LEU A 391 -6.81 11.21 32.45
N PRO A 392 -6.77 11.93 31.31
CA PRO A 392 -7.82 12.88 30.91
C PRO A 392 -9.10 12.19 30.40
N VAL A 393 -9.05 10.87 30.14
CA VAL A 393 -10.15 10.06 29.61
C VAL A 393 -10.29 8.79 30.45
N ASP A 394 -11.52 8.37 30.70
CA ASP A 394 -11.83 7.07 31.31
C ASP A 394 -11.88 5.98 30.22
N PHE A 395 -11.02 4.98 30.35
CA PHE A 395 -10.92 3.83 29.45
C PHE A 395 -11.69 2.61 29.96
N THR A 396 -12.28 2.68 31.16
CA THR A 396 -12.94 1.54 31.79
C THR A 396 -14.07 0.99 30.94
N ASN A 397 -14.00 -0.31 30.61
CA ASN A 397 -14.93 -1.01 29.73
C ASN A 397 -15.08 -0.39 28.33
N ARG A 398 -14.07 0.36 27.87
CA ARG A 398 -14.10 0.98 26.54
C ARG A 398 -13.29 0.15 25.53
N VAL A 399 -13.57 0.42 24.27
CA VAL A 399 -12.81 -0.09 23.11
C VAL A 399 -12.01 1.07 22.54
N ILE A 400 -10.77 0.80 22.11
CA ILE A 400 -9.93 1.80 21.43
C ILE A 400 -9.68 1.39 19.98
N TYR A 401 -9.91 2.32 19.06
CA TYR A 401 -9.65 2.15 17.63
C TYR A 401 -8.33 2.83 17.25
N TYR A 402 -7.40 2.04 16.72
CA TYR A 402 -6.12 2.53 16.23
C TYR A 402 -6.31 3.19 14.87
N VAL A 403 -6.61 4.46 14.86
CA VAL A 403 -6.92 5.24 13.67
C VAL A 403 -6.36 6.65 13.75
N GLY A 404 -6.02 7.21 12.61
CA GLY A 404 -5.77 8.63 12.39
C GLY A 404 -6.47 8.99 11.09
N PRO A 405 -7.70 9.54 11.13
CA PRO A 405 -8.50 9.80 9.95
C PRO A 405 -7.86 10.88 9.05
N VAL A 406 -8.28 10.91 7.80
CA VAL A 406 -8.07 12.06 6.92
C VAL A 406 -9.01 13.19 7.37
N ASP A 407 -8.62 14.42 7.13
CA ASP A 407 -9.47 15.57 7.45
C ASP A 407 -10.81 15.51 6.68
N PRO A 408 -11.92 15.85 7.35
CA PRO A 408 -13.23 15.83 6.73
C PRO A 408 -13.37 16.94 5.68
N VAL A 409 -14.17 16.68 4.66
CA VAL A 409 -14.59 17.68 3.67
C VAL A 409 -16.09 17.64 3.51
N ARG A 410 -16.68 18.74 3.06
CA ARG A 410 -18.13 18.87 2.83
C ARG A 410 -18.92 18.56 4.12
N ASP A 411 -19.80 17.57 4.08
CA ASP A 411 -20.67 17.11 5.17
C ASP A 411 -20.13 15.88 5.93
N GLU A 412 -18.86 15.53 5.74
CA GLU A 412 -18.24 14.40 6.43
C GLU A 412 -18.06 14.68 7.93
N VAL A 413 -18.41 13.71 8.76
CA VAL A 413 -18.08 13.73 10.20
C VAL A 413 -16.58 13.57 10.41
N VAL A 414 -15.99 12.64 9.69
CA VAL A 414 -14.54 12.42 9.56
C VAL A 414 -14.26 12.00 8.11
N GLY A 415 -13.06 12.27 7.62
CA GLY A 415 -12.60 11.72 6.35
C GLY A 415 -12.33 10.23 6.46
N PRO A 416 -11.78 9.60 5.40
CA PRO A 416 -11.42 8.18 5.41
C PRO A 416 -10.68 7.77 6.68
N ALA A 417 -11.21 6.77 7.40
CA ALA A 417 -10.81 6.40 8.76
C ALA A 417 -10.46 4.92 8.90
N GLY A 418 -9.55 4.43 8.03
CA GLY A 418 -9.09 3.05 8.07
C GLY A 418 -8.16 2.73 9.25
N PRO A 419 -8.02 1.45 9.59
CA PRO A 419 -7.24 1.01 10.74
C PRO A 419 -5.73 1.18 10.52
N THR A 420 -5.01 1.47 11.61
CA THR A 420 -3.55 1.44 11.68
C THR A 420 -3.05 0.04 12.00
N THR A 421 -1.85 -0.32 11.53
CA THR A 421 -1.17 -1.58 11.86
C THR A 421 -1.00 -1.73 13.38
N ALA A 422 -1.59 -2.76 13.94
CA ALA A 422 -1.70 -2.94 15.39
C ALA A 422 -0.40 -3.35 16.09
N THR A 423 0.52 -4.03 15.40
CA THR A 423 1.80 -4.46 15.97
C THR A 423 2.64 -3.31 16.55
N ARG A 424 2.45 -2.09 16.05
CA ARG A 424 3.12 -0.90 16.62
C ARG A 424 2.64 -0.57 18.04
N MET A 425 1.41 -0.99 18.38
CA MET A 425 0.79 -0.78 19.69
C MET A 425 1.09 -1.91 20.68
N ASP A 426 1.75 -2.99 20.26
CA ASP A 426 2.00 -4.17 21.09
C ASP A 426 2.71 -3.84 22.39
N LYS A 427 3.71 -2.96 22.34
CA LYS A 427 4.48 -2.50 23.50
C LYS A 427 3.65 -1.76 24.56
N PHE A 428 2.49 -1.23 24.19
CA PHE A 428 1.60 -0.52 25.10
C PHE A 428 0.45 -1.41 25.63
N THR A 429 0.24 -2.59 25.05
CA THR A 429 -0.95 -3.41 25.29
C THR A 429 -1.10 -3.80 26.74
N GLU A 430 -0.04 -4.31 27.38
CA GLU A 430 -0.08 -4.70 28.80
C GLU A 430 -0.45 -3.51 29.70
N THR A 431 0.18 -2.36 29.51
CA THR A 431 -0.11 -1.14 30.27
C THR A 431 -1.57 -0.71 30.13
N MET A 432 -2.07 -0.68 28.89
CA MET A 432 -3.46 -0.28 28.62
C MET A 432 -4.47 -1.23 29.25
N LEU A 433 -4.28 -2.52 29.13
CA LEU A 433 -5.21 -3.51 29.69
C LEU A 433 -5.12 -3.60 31.22
N ALA A 434 -3.93 -3.52 31.81
CA ALA A 434 -3.71 -3.68 33.24
C ALA A 434 -4.07 -2.45 34.05
N GLN A 435 -3.83 -1.25 33.54
CA GLN A 435 -3.86 -0.02 34.34
C GLN A 435 -4.98 0.95 33.97
N THR A 436 -5.65 0.80 32.81
CA THR A 436 -6.69 1.75 32.39
C THR A 436 -8.10 1.18 32.39
N GLY A 437 -8.25 -0.13 32.53
CA GLY A 437 -9.55 -0.79 32.43
C GLY A 437 -10.07 -0.96 30.98
N LEU A 438 -9.24 -0.69 29.95
CA LEU A 438 -9.57 -0.95 28.56
C LEU A 438 -9.87 -2.44 28.36
N ILE A 439 -10.90 -2.79 27.56
CA ILE A 439 -11.30 -4.19 27.39
C ILE A 439 -11.16 -4.74 25.97
N SER A 440 -11.00 -3.91 24.96
CA SER A 440 -10.76 -4.37 23.60
C SER A 440 -10.08 -3.30 22.75
N MET A 441 -9.46 -3.73 21.66
CA MET A 441 -8.70 -2.88 20.74
C MET A 441 -9.08 -3.24 19.30
N ILE A 442 -9.10 -2.22 18.43
CA ILE A 442 -9.36 -2.39 16.99
C ILE A 442 -8.16 -1.86 16.21
N GLY A 443 -7.69 -2.63 15.23
CA GLY A 443 -6.62 -2.22 14.32
C GLY A 443 -6.65 -3.02 13.04
N LYS A 444 -5.53 -3.13 12.36
CA LYS A 444 -5.34 -4.06 11.23
C LYS A 444 -4.11 -4.93 11.46
N SER A 445 -4.05 -6.07 10.75
CA SER A 445 -2.91 -7.00 10.84
C SER A 445 -2.91 -7.82 12.13
N GLU A 446 -1.94 -8.70 12.23
CA GLU A 446 -1.68 -9.56 13.38
C GLU A 446 -1.23 -8.77 14.63
N ARG A 447 -1.24 -9.47 15.76
CA ARG A 447 -0.58 -9.03 17.01
C ARG A 447 0.63 -9.91 17.28
N GLY A 448 1.65 -9.33 17.88
CA GLY A 448 2.83 -10.07 18.33
C GLY A 448 2.58 -10.91 19.59
N PRO A 449 3.47 -11.87 19.92
CA PRO A 449 3.28 -12.81 21.04
C PRO A 449 3.05 -12.13 22.39
N VAL A 450 3.76 -11.03 22.66
CA VAL A 450 3.62 -10.27 23.92
C VAL A 450 2.22 -9.67 24.05
N ALA A 451 1.68 -9.11 22.99
CA ALA A 451 0.33 -8.55 22.99
C ALA A 451 -0.74 -9.64 23.11
N ILE A 452 -0.57 -10.77 22.41
CA ILE A 452 -1.47 -11.93 22.53
C ILE A 452 -1.50 -12.46 23.95
N GLU A 453 -0.36 -12.58 24.61
CA GLU A 453 -0.30 -13.00 26.01
C GLU A 453 -1.00 -12.02 26.96
N SER A 454 -0.82 -10.71 26.74
CA SER A 454 -1.55 -9.68 27.50
C SER A 454 -3.06 -9.78 27.29
N ILE A 455 -3.51 -9.99 26.03
CA ILE A 455 -4.93 -10.20 25.70
C ILE A 455 -5.48 -11.41 26.46
N ARG A 456 -4.77 -12.53 26.45
CA ARG A 456 -5.14 -13.75 27.15
C ARG A 456 -5.23 -13.55 28.68
N LYS A 457 -4.21 -12.91 29.25
CA LYS A 457 -4.09 -12.62 30.69
C LYS A 457 -5.25 -11.77 31.22
N HIS A 458 -5.61 -10.72 30.45
CA HIS A 458 -6.64 -9.76 30.85
C HIS A 458 -8.05 -10.10 30.34
N LYS A 459 -8.23 -11.28 29.69
CA LYS A 459 -9.49 -11.72 29.09
C LYS A 459 -10.08 -10.67 28.12
N SER A 460 -9.22 -10.03 27.38
CA SER A 460 -9.51 -9.03 26.36
C SER A 460 -9.71 -9.66 24.99
N ALA A 461 -9.97 -8.87 23.98
CA ALA A 461 -9.95 -9.27 22.58
C ALA A 461 -9.30 -8.21 21.71
N TYR A 462 -8.76 -8.64 20.60
CA TYR A 462 -8.31 -7.75 19.54
C TYR A 462 -9.18 -7.97 18.30
N LEU A 463 -9.74 -6.88 17.80
CA LEU A 463 -10.61 -6.84 16.65
C LEU A 463 -9.86 -6.25 15.45
N MET A 464 -10.15 -6.73 14.27
CA MET A 464 -9.56 -6.23 13.03
C MET A 464 -10.62 -5.56 12.15
N ALA A 465 -10.36 -4.33 11.75
CA ALA A 465 -11.05 -3.69 10.64
C ALA A 465 -10.24 -3.86 9.33
N VAL A 466 -10.91 -3.84 8.18
CA VAL A 466 -10.29 -4.13 6.88
C VAL A 466 -9.39 -2.97 6.44
N GLY A 467 -8.12 -3.28 6.18
CA GLY A 467 -7.19 -2.35 5.54
C GLY A 467 -7.51 -2.17 4.05
N GLY A 468 -7.56 -0.93 3.58
CA GLY A 468 -7.99 -0.64 2.21
C GLY A 468 -9.50 -0.35 2.07
N ALA A 469 -10.24 -0.25 3.19
CA ALA A 469 -11.66 0.09 3.23
C ALA A 469 -11.94 1.36 4.06
N ALA A 470 -11.05 2.35 3.98
CA ALA A 470 -11.06 3.50 4.90
C ALA A 470 -12.28 4.40 4.78
N TYR A 471 -12.76 4.63 3.56
CA TYR A 471 -13.92 5.49 3.32
C TYR A 471 -15.23 4.77 3.68
N LEU A 472 -15.31 3.46 3.42
CA LEU A 472 -16.44 2.63 3.87
C LEU A 472 -16.57 2.69 5.39
N VAL A 473 -15.48 2.46 6.12
CA VAL A 473 -15.47 2.52 7.59
C VAL A 473 -15.87 3.89 8.11
N SER A 474 -15.44 4.99 7.46
CA SER A 474 -15.83 6.34 7.90
C SER A 474 -17.33 6.58 7.84
N LYS A 475 -18.07 5.90 6.97
CA LYS A 475 -19.54 6.03 6.90
C LYS A 475 -20.26 5.38 8.09
N ALA A 476 -19.61 4.47 8.82
CA ALA A 476 -20.14 3.97 10.08
C ALA A 476 -20.00 4.97 11.23
N ILE A 477 -19.12 5.98 11.12
CA ILE A 477 -18.88 6.99 12.15
C ILE A 477 -19.91 8.11 12.01
N ARG A 478 -20.79 8.24 13.01
CA ARG A 478 -21.91 9.21 13.00
C ARG A 478 -21.58 10.49 13.75
N GLN A 479 -20.69 10.42 14.74
CA GLN A 479 -20.20 11.56 15.50
C GLN A 479 -18.72 11.38 15.84
N ALA A 480 -17.98 12.47 15.96
CA ALA A 480 -16.61 12.51 16.38
C ALA A 480 -16.37 13.72 17.27
N LYS A 481 -15.76 13.50 18.43
CA LYS A 481 -15.43 14.56 19.39
C LYS A 481 -14.03 14.34 19.93
N VAL A 482 -13.19 15.36 19.92
CA VAL A 482 -11.89 15.33 20.62
C VAL A 482 -12.16 15.34 22.13
N LEU A 483 -11.57 14.39 22.86
CA LEU A 483 -11.64 14.31 24.31
C LEU A 483 -10.34 14.76 24.98
N ALA A 484 -9.19 14.46 24.39
CA ALA A 484 -7.87 14.77 24.97
C ALA A 484 -6.77 14.83 23.91
N PHE A 485 -5.68 15.47 24.26
CA PHE A 485 -4.45 15.57 23.45
C PHE A 485 -4.68 16.23 22.09
N GLU A 486 -5.47 17.28 22.03
CA GLU A 486 -5.84 18.01 20.82
C GLU A 486 -4.60 18.45 20.00
N ASP A 487 -3.50 18.78 20.69
CA ASP A 487 -2.21 19.14 20.10
C ASP A 487 -1.59 18.03 19.23
N LEU A 488 -2.03 16.79 19.38
CA LEU A 488 -1.60 15.66 18.56
C LEU A 488 -2.36 15.57 17.22
N GLY A 489 -3.34 16.45 16.97
CA GLY A 489 -4.12 16.48 15.72
C GLY A 489 -4.83 15.14 15.48
N MET A 490 -4.57 14.48 14.34
CA MET A 490 -5.19 13.20 14.00
C MET A 490 -4.85 12.05 14.97
N GLU A 491 -3.85 12.19 15.83
CA GLU A 491 -3.47 11.24 16.87
C GLU A 491 -4.02 11.59 18.25
N ALA A 492 -4.84 12.64 18.36
CA ALA A 492 -5.60 12.97 19.55
C ALA A 492 -6.54 11.82 19.96
N ILE A 493 -6.97 11.80 21.19
CA ILE A 493 -8.01 10.87 21.64
C ILE A 493 -9.37 11.46 21.26
N TYR A 494 -10.02 10.83 20.28
CA TYR A 494 -11.41 11.12 19.92
C TYR A 494 -12.35 10.12 20.59
N GLU A 495 -13.58 10.51 20.81
CA GLU A 495 -14.72 9.63 20.95
C GLU A 495 -15.48 9.60 19.62
N PHE A 496 -15.58 8.41 19.02
CA PHE A 496 -16.44 8.16 17.86
C PHE A 496 -17.73 7.51 18.33
N ASP A 497 -18.87 7.95 17.81
CA ASP A 497 -20.14 7.25 17.88
C ASP A 497 -20.38 6.54 16.56
N VAL A 498 -20.43 5.22 16.56
CA VAL A 498 -20.49 4.38 15.37
C VAL A 498 -21.80 3.60 15.31
N VAL A 499 -22.20 3.26 14.07
CA VAL A 499 -23.36 2.40 13.79
C VAL A 499 -22.94 1.32 12.81
N ASP A 500 -23.11 0.07 13.23
CA ASP A 500 -22.83 -1.13 12.43
C ASP A 500 -21.41 -1.17 11.83
N MET A 501 -20.42 -0.67 12.57
CA MET A 501 -19.03 -0.71 12.12
C MET A 501 -18.54 -2.17 12.04
N PRO A 502 -18.15 -2.67 10.84
CA PRO A 502 -17.74 -4.06 10.68
C PRO A 502 -16.33 -4.29 11.21
N VAL A 503 -16.19 -5.36 12.00
CA VAL A 503 -14.88 -5.85 12.46
C VAL A 503 -14.89 -7.37 12.57
N THR A 504 -13.71 -7.97 12.52
CA THR A 504 -13.50 -9.40 12.72
C THR A 504 -12.74 -9.63 14.02
N VAL A 505 -13.13 -10.61 14.83
CA VAL A 505 -12.37 -11.02 16.02
C VAL A 505 -11.07 -11.66 15.56
N ALA A 506 -9.97 -10.94 15.72
CA ALA A 506 -8.66 -11.38 15.24
C ALA A 506 -7.87 -12.14 16.33
N VAL A 507 -8.01 -11.76 17.59
CA VAL A 507 -7.50 -12.51 18.75
C VAL A 507 -8.58 -12.55 19.81
N ASP A 508 -8.97 -13.76 20.23
CA ASP A 508 -9.96 -13.96 21.29
C ASP A 508 -9.36 -13.85 22.70
N SER A 509 -10.21 -13.93 23.71
CA SER A 509 -9.83 -13.87 25.13
C SER A 509 -8.97 -15.05 25.63
N ASN A 510 -8.78 -16.07 24.83
CA ASN A 510 -7.90 -17.21 25.08
C ASN A 510 -6.53 -17.07 24.40
N GLY A 511 -6.34 -16.01 23.62
CA GLY A 511 -5.13 -15.76 22.85
C GLY A 511 -5.08 -16.52 21.53
N THR A 512 -6.21 -17.03 21.03
CA THR A 512 -6.28 -17.68 19.72
C THR A 512 -6.34 -16.62 18.63
N SER A 513 -5.38 -16.63 17.72
CA SER A 513 -5.26 -15.66 16.62
C SER A 513 -5.72 -16.26 15.29
N VAL A 514 -6.66 -15.59 14.60
CA VAL A 514 -7.09 -15.96 13.26
C VAL A 514 -5.95 -15.85 12.23
N HIS A 515 -5.00 -14.95 12.46
CA HIS A 515 -3.81 -14.81 11.60
C HIS A 515 -2.83 -16.00 11.70
N THR A 516 -3.01 -16.85 12.71
CA THR A 516 -2.26 -18.11 12.85
C THR A 516 -3.09 -19.31 12.37
N THR A 517 -4.36 -19.36 12.78
CA THR A 517 -5.23 -20.51 12.47
C THR A 517 -5.74 -20.50 11.04
N GLY A 518 -6.12 -19.33 10.53
CA GLY A 518 -6.67 -19.17 9.18
C GLY A 518 -5.70 -19.61 8.07
N PRO A 519 -4.46 -19.06 8.00
CA PRO A 519 -3.48 -19.49 7.00
C PRO A 519 -3.19 -20.99 7.06
N LYS A 520 -3.04 -21.55 8.27
CA LYS A 520 -2.78 -22.99 8.46
C LYS A 520 -3.94 -23.86 7.94
N GLU A 521 -5.16 -23.46 8.23
CA GLU A 521 -6.37 -24.17 7.76
C GLU A 521 -6.48 -24.11 6.24
N TRP A 522 -6.31 -22.92 5.66
CA TRP A 522 -6.48 -22.72 4.23
C TRP A 522 -5.33 -23.29 3.40
N SER A 523 -4.10 -23.24 3.88
CA SER A 523 -2.99 -23.95 3.21
C SER A 523 -3.26 -25.46 3.10
N ALA A 524 -3.81 -26.08 4.14
CA ALA A 524 -4.21 -27.48 4.09
C ALA A 524 -5.37 -27.77 3.13
N LYS A 525 -6.36 -26.85 3.06
CA LYS A 525 -7.50 -26.97 2.12
C LYS A 525 -7.04 -26.81 0.67
N ILE A 526 -6.20 -25.81 0.37
CA ILE A 526 -5.70 -25.54 -0.98
C ILE A 526 -4.93 -26.74 -1.53
N ALA A 527 -4.14 -27.41 -0.69
CA ALA A 527 -3.42 -28.62 -1.10
C ALA A 527 -4.34 -29.75 -1.61
N GLY A 528 -5.62 -29.74 -1.24
CA GLY A 528 -6.64 -30.68 -1.69
C GLY A 528 -7.50 -30.20 -2.86
N ILE A 529 -7.36 -28.96 -3.32
CA ILE A 529 -8.12 -28.39 -4.43
C ILE A 529 -7.39 -28.69 -5.75
N PRO A 530 -8.02 -29.35 -6.73
CA PRO A 530 -7.42 -29.52 -8.05
C PRO A 530 -7.14 -28.16 -8.68
N VAL A 531 -5.96 -27.98 -9.26
CA VAL A 531 -5.63 -26.78 -10.05
C VAL A 531 -6.46 -26.85 -11.34
N THR A 532 -7.63 -26.23 -11.33
CA THR A 532 -8.41 -25.99 -12.55
C THR A 532 -8.09 -24.60 -13.05
N VAL A 533 -7.43 -24.55 -14.20
CA VAL A 533 -7.30 -23.32 -15.01
C VAL A 533 -8.62 -23.21 -15.81
N GLU A 534 -9.61 -22.47 -15.30
CA GLU A 534 -10.76 -22.02 -16.07
C GLU A 534 -10.63 -20.53 -16.38
#